data_2ad71be5af52b7beeaa515a914536ad3
#
_entry.id   2ad71be5af52b7beeaa515a914536ad3
#
_cell.length_a   1.000
_cell.length_b   1.000
_cell.length_c   1.000
_cell.angle_alpha   90.00
_cell.angle_beta   90.00
_cell.angle_gamma   90.00
#
_symmetry.space_group_name_H-M   'P 1'
#
loop_
_entity.id
_entity.type
_entity.pdbx_description
1 polymer ?
#
loop_
_entity_poly.entity_id
_entity_poly.type
_entity_poly.pdbx_seq_one_letter_code
_entity_poly.pdbx_strand_id
1 'polypeptide(L)'
;MKLCKCCGDIIENRHSDLCQSCYIYFKEGGVIHPLPKEGCVEKDERGFVICHICGKAYKKLGGHVINKHKMTTAIYKEKFGLCNRTKITETKYSQMMSALAYKNNMPEQLKVVGLNTRIKDGETDKRKGKKTRLQEQIYKKQRNKTN
;
A
#
# COMPACT_ATOMS: atom_id res chain seq x y z
N MET A 1 14.14 -9.94 24.39
CA MET A 1 13.92 -9.57 22.98
C MET A 1 14.12 -8.06 22.88
N LYS A 2 14.86 -7.60 21.87
CA LYS A 2 15.07 -6.16 21.65
C LYS A 2 14.09 -5.67 20.58
N LEU A 3 13.49 -4.53 20.80
CA LEU A 3 12.55 -3.92 19.86
C LEU A 3 13.21 -2.79 19.07
N CYS A 4 12.85 -2.65 17.82
CA CYS A 4 13.32 -1.57 16.97
C CYS A 4 12.84 -0.20 17.51
N LYS A 5 13.76 0.70 17.77
CA LYS A 5 13.43 2.06 18.27
C LYS A 5 12.54 2.86 17.31
N CYS A 6 12.49 2.46 16.04
CA CYS A 6 11.74 3.20 15.01
C CYS A 6 10.34 2.63 14.74
N CYS A 7 10.19 1.31 14.63
CA CYS A 7 8.92 0.67 14.23
C CYS A 7 8.36 -0.35 15.25
N GLY A 8 9.09 -0.62 16.34
CA GLY A 8 8.68 -1.58 17.35
C GLY A 8 8.80 -3.06 16.95
N ASP A 9 9.26 -3.37 15.73
CA ASP A 9 9.48 -4.77 15.31
C ASP A 9 10.58 -5.43 16.15
N ILE A 10 10.49 -6.75 16.30
CA ILE A 10 11.54 -7.54 16.97
C ILE A 10 12.84 -7.47 16.18
N ILE A 11 13.94 -7.19 16.87
CA ILE A 11 15.30 -7.18 16.27
C ILE A 11 15.99 -8.49 16.59
N GLU A 12 16.41 -9.20 15.55
CA GLU A 12 17.20 -10.42 15.68
C GLU A 12 18.67 -10.10 15.97
N ASN A 13 19.17 -8.97 15.43
CA ASN A 13 20.55 -8.54 15.62
C ASN A 13 20.74 -7.76 16.92
N ARG A 14 21.54 -8.31 17.85
CA ARG A 14 21.79 -7.72 19.18
C ARG A 14 22.60 -6.42 19.15
N HIS A 15 23.34 -6.15 18.06
CA HIS A 15 24.22 -4.98 17.93
C HIS A 15 23.55 -3.74 17.31
N SER A 16 22.30 -3.85 16.88
CA SER A 16 21.57 -2.75 16.26
C SER A 16 20.36 -2.33 17.10
N ASP A 17 20.04 -1.04 17.12
CA ASP A 17 18.81 -0.49 17.69
C ASP A 17 17.68 -0.39 16.67
N LEU A 18 17.96 -0.72 15.43
CA LEU A 18 17.03 -0.68 14.31
C LEU A 18 16.89 -2.07 13.68
N CYS A 19 15.68 -2.42 13.25
CA CYS A 19 15.48 -3.59 12.40
C CYS A 19 16.08 -3.34 11.00
N GLN A 20 16.36 -4.41 10.25
CA GLN A 20 16.98 -4.34 8.93
C GLN A 20 16.29 -3.36 7.98
N SER A 21 14.95 -3.36 7.95
CA SER A 21 14.17 -2.47 7.09
C SER A 21 14.33 -0.99 7.47
N CYS A 22 14.38 -0.68 8.78
CA CYS A 22 14.59 0.69 9.25
C CYS A 22 16.01 1.15 9.01
N TYR A 23 17.00 0.29 9.21
CA TYR A 23 18.40 0.57 8.92
C TYR A 23 18.61 0.93 7.44
N ILE A 24 18.08 0.11 6.52
CA ILE A 24 18.16 0.37 5.07
C ILE A 24 17.48 1.70 4.73
N TYR A 25 16.29 1.95 5.28
CA TYR A 25 15.55 3.19 5.06
C TYR A 25 16.40 4.44 5.41
N PHE A 26 17.01 4.46 6.58
CA PHE A 26 17.85 5.60 7.00
C PHE A 26 19.16 5.67 6.22
N LYS A 27 19.78 4.54 5.88
CA LYS A 27 20.97 4.49 5.03
C LYS A 27 20.73 5.10 3.65
N GLU A 28 19.53 4.96 3.12
CA GLU A 28 19.10 5.55 1.84
C GLU A 28 18.65 7.02 1.97
N GLY A 29 18.92 7.67 3.09
CA GLY A 29 18.54 9.06 3.34
C GLY A 29 17.07 9.27 3.67
N GLY A 30 16.38 8.22 4.13
CA GLY A 30 14.99 8.33 4.59
C GLY A 30 14.91 9.10 5.90
N VAL A 31 13.92 9.99 6.02
CA VAL A 31 13.63 10.80 7.20
C VAL A 31 12.22 10.46 7.72
N ILE A 32 12.02 10.52 9.02
CA ILE A 32 10.68 10.43 9.61
C ILE A 32 10.06 11.82 9.58
N HIS A 33 8.95 11.95 8.88
CA HIS A 33 8.19 13.18 8.77
C HIS A 33 7.09 13.25 9.83
N PRO A 34 6.57 14.44 10.15
CA PRO A 34 5.33 14.59 10.88
C PRO A 34 4.21 13.77 10.24
N LEU A 35 3.28 13.26 11.05
CA LEU A 35 2.16 12.49 10.53
C LEU A 35 1.23 13.39 9.71
N PRO A 36 0.86 13.01 8.49
CA PRO A 36 -0.08 13.75 7.68
C PRO A 36 -1.43 13.91 8.37
N LYS A 37 -2.12 15.00 8.09
CA LYS A 37 -3.50 15.22 8.57
C LYS A 37 -4.46 14.21 7.93
N GLU A 38 -5.51 13.83 8.68
CA GLU A 38 -6.58 12.99 8.15
C GLU A 38 -7.23 13.64 6.92
N GLY A 39 -7.59 12.84 5.94
CA GLY A 39 -8.18 13.29 4.67
C GLY A 39 -7.17 13.85 3.66
N CYS A 40 -5.91 14.05 4.03
CA CYS A 40 -4.88 14.63 3.17
C CYS A 40 -3.76 13.63 2.86
N VAL A 41 -3.19 13.71 1.67
CA VAL A 41 -1.97 12.98 1.30
C VAL A 41 -0.83 13.97 1.19
N GLU A 42 0.10 13.89 2.11
CA GLU A 42 1.30 14.72 2.10
C GLU A 42 2.47 13.97 1.44
N LYS A 43 3.36 14.74 0.85
CA LYS A 43 4.55 14.23 0.16
C LYS A 43 5.78 14.93 0.70
N ASP A 44 6.91 14.22 0.72
CA ASP A 44 8.20 14.80 1.03
C ASP A 44 8.75 15.62 -0.17
N GLU A 45 9.89 16.26 0.01
CA GLU A 45 10.57 17.08 -1.02
C GLU A 45 10.92 16.28 -2.29
N ARG A 46 11.05 14.95 -2.16
CA ARG A 46 11.31 14.02 -3.28
C ARG A 46 10.03 13.61 -4.00
N GLY A 47 8.85 14.00 -3.48
CA GLY A 47 7.53 13.64 -4.00
C GLY A 47 7.04 12.27 -3.52
N PHE A 48 7.70 11.65 -2.53
CA PHE A 48 7.27 10.37 -1.95
C PHE A 48 6.12 10.59 -0.99
N VAL A 49 5.20 9.65 -0.94
CA VAL A 49 4.00 9.72 -0.09
C VAL A 49 4.34 9.35 1.34
N ILE A 50 3.99 10.21 2.29
CA ILE A 50 4.23 10.03 3.72
C ILE A 50 3.14 9.13 4.32
N CYS A 51 3.55 8.13 5.10
CA CYS A 51 2.64 7.21 5.79
C CYS A 51 2.02 7.86 7.02
N HIS A 52 0.70 7.83 7.16
CA HIS A 52 -0.05 8.36 8.32
C HIS A 52 0.22 7.60 9.64
N ILE A 53 0.83 6.42 9.59
CA ILE A 53 1.06 5.61 10.79
C ILE A 53 2.47 5.78 11.32
N CYS A 54 3.49 5.81 10.44
CA CYS A 54 4.89 5.81 10.87
C CYS A 54 5.71 7.01 10.38
N GLY A 55 5.12 7.96 9.63
CA GLY A 55 5.79 9.15 9.12
C GLY A 55 6.89 8.88 8.06
N LYS A 56 7.07 7.65 7.62
CA LYS A 56 8.05 7.32 6.57
C LYS A 56 7.48 7.59 5.18
N ALA A 57 8.31 8.11 4.28
CA ALA A 57 7.94 8.42 2.90
C ALA A 57 8.32 7.30 1.93
N TYR A 58 7.42 6.96 1.00
CA TYR A 58 7.60 5.89 0.03
C TYR A 58 7.11 6.26 -1.36
N LYS A 59 7.81 5.78 -2.40
CA LYS A 59 7.36 5.88 -3.79
C LYS A 59 6.02 5.20 -4.01
N LYS A 60 5.81 4.07 -3.35
CA LYS A 60 4.60 3.24 -3.45
C LYS A 60 4.15 2.84 -2.04
N LEU A 61 3.32 3.69 -1.45
CA LEU A 61 2.88 3.52 -0.07
C LEU A 61 2.05 2.24 0.14
N GLY A 62 1.26 1.80 -0.85
CA GLY A 62 0.40 0.62 -0.73
C GLY A 62 1.14 -0.65 -0.32
N GLY A 63 2.32 -0.92 -0.90
CA GLY A 63 3.16 -2.06 -0.52
C GLY A 63 3.66 -1.98 0.93
N HIS A 64 4.07 -0.79 1.38
CA HIS A 64 4.48 -0.57 2.77
C HIS A 64 3.33 -0.82 3.76
N VAL A 65 2.13 -0.30 3.47
CA VAL A 65 0.94 -0.48 4.31
C VAL A 65 0.59 -1.96 4.49
N ILE A 66 0.61 -2.73 3.40
CA ILE A 66 0.32 -4.16 3.45
C ILE A 66 1.39 -4.93 4.24
N ASN A 67 2.66 -4.69 3.95
CA ASN A 67 3.75 -5.46 4.53
C ASN A 67 4.05 -5.10 5.99
N LYS A 68 4.04 -3.81 6.34
CA LYS A 68 4.39 -3.33 7.68
C LYS A 68 3.19 -3.18 8.60
N HIS A 69 2.12 -2.58 8.10
CA HIS A 69 0.93 -2.32 8.93
C HIS A 69 -0.14 -3.41 8.84
N LYS A 70 0.09 -4.45 8.01
CA LYS A 70 -0.80 -5.62 7.88
C LYS A 70 -2.26 -5.26 7.56
N MET A 71 -2.47 -4.15 6.85
CA MET A 71 -3.80 -3.71 6.42
C MET A 71 -3.87 -3.52 4.91
N THR A 72 -5.04 -3.65 4.32
CA THR A 72 -5.24 -3.37 2.90
C THR A 72 -5.21 -1.87 2.64
N THR A 73 -4.93 -1.46 1.41
CA THR A 73 -4.98 -0.06 1.00
C THR A 73 -6.38 0.55 1.12
N ALA A 74 -7.43 -0.26 1.00
CA ALA A 74 -8.81 0.17 1.19
C ALA A 74 -9.09 0.52 2.66
N ILE A 75 -8.74 -0.38 3.58
CA ILE A 75 -8.88 -0.16 5.03
C ILE A 75 -8.02 1.05 5.47
N TYR A 76 -6.81 1.17 4.93
CA TYR A 76 -5.94 2.31 5.21
C TYR A 76 -6.60 3.63 4.80
N LYS A 77 -7.15 3.71 3.59
CA LYS A 77 -7.82 4.92 3.11
C LYS A 77 -9.06 5.26 3.94
N GLU A 78 -9.87 4.28 4.26
CA GLU A 78 -11.06 4.44 5.11
C GLU A 78 -10.66 4.97 6.50
N LYS A 79 -9.65 4.36 7.13
CA LYS A 79 -9.16 4.73 8.46
C LYS A 79 -8.68 6.20 8.53
N PHE A 80 -8.05 6.71 7.48
CA PHE A 80 -7.51 8.06 7.42
C PHE A 80 -8.37 9.03 6.60
N GLY A 81 -9.63 8.69 6.33
CA GLY A 81 -10.57 9.56 5.62
C GLY A 81 -10.21 9.86 4.17
N LEU A 82 -9.37 9.03 3.55
CA LEU A 82 -8.94 9.22 2.17
C LEU A 82 -9.98 8.65 1.19
N CYS A 83 -10.29 9.40 0.14
CA CYS A 83 -11.15 8.90 -0.94
C CYS A 83 -10.52 7.65 -1.60
N ASN A 84 -11.37 6.68 -1.99
CA ASN A 84 -10.91 5.47 -2.66
C ASN A 84 -10.10 5.74 -3.94
N ARG A 85 -10.37 6.84 -4.64
CA ARG A 85 -9.65 7.27 -5.84
C ARG A 85 -8.34 7.98 -5.54
N THR A 86 -8.05 8.35 -4.29
CA THR A 86 -6.83 9.04 -3.89
C THR A 86 -5.61 8.20 -4.21
N LYS A 87 -4.67 8.77 -4.98
CA LYS A 87 -3.42 8.10 -5.34
C LYS A 87 -2.43 8.16 -4.17
N ILE A 88 -2.00 7.00 -3.69
CA ILE A 88 -0.98 6.84 -2.64
C ILE A 88 0.36 6.37 -3.22
N THR A 89 0.71 6.94 -4.37
CA THR A 89 1.92 6.61 -5.13
C THR A 89 2.55 7.91 -5.63
N GLU A 90 3.88 7.94 -5.72
CA GLU A 90 4.61 9.05 -6.29
C GLU A 90 4.17 9.32 -7.74
N THR A 91 4.03 10.59 -8.11
CA THR A 91 3.51 10.98 -9.42
C THR A 91 4.45 10.53 -10.56
N LYS A 92 5.77 10.75 -10.42
CA LYS A 92 6.77 10.32 -11.41
C LYS A 92 6.76 8.81 -11.62
N TYR A 93 6.69 8.04 -10.54
CA TYR A 93 6.58 6.58 -10.62
C TYR A 93 5.30 6.15 -11.35
N SER A 94 4.17 6.77 -11.04
CA SER A 94 2.89 6.49 -11.72
C SER A 94 2.95 6.79 -13.22
N GLN A 95 3.56 7.90 -13.60
CA GLN A 95 3.76 8.28 -15.01
C GLN A 95 4.69 7.29 -15.73
N MET A 96 5.81 6.92 -15.11
CA MET A 96 6.73 5.93 -15.65
C MET A 96 6.04 4.58 -15.89
N MET A 97 5.27 4.09 -14.93
CA MET A 97 4.53 2.84 -15.08
C MET A 97 3.47 2.91 -16.18
N SER A 98 2.79 4.06 -16.33
CA SER A 98 1.85 4.29 -17.41
C SER A 98 2.55 4.28 -18.77
N ALA A 99 3.66 5.00 -18.91
CA ALA A 99 4.45 5.00 -20.15
C ALA A 99 4.96 3.60 -20.52
N LEU A 100 5.42 2.83 -19.54
CA LEU A 100 5.86 1.45 -19.74
C LEU A 100 4.70 0.55 -20.21
N ALA A 101 3.51 0.72 -19.65
CA ALA A 101 2.33 -0.01 -20.06
C ALA A 101 1.97 0.27 -21.53
N TYR A 102 2.03 1.53 -21.96
CA TYR A 102 1.83 1.89 -23.36
C TYR A 102 2.92 1.31 -24.27
N LYS A 103 4.20 1.40 -23.87
CA LYS A 103 5.33 0.81 -24.62
C LYS A 103 5.15 -0.69 -24.82
N ASN A 104 4.62 -1.39 -23.85
CA ASN A 104 4.36 -2.84 -23.90
C ASN A 104 3.00 -3.18 -24.54
N ASN A 105 2.34 -2.23 -25.16
CA ASN A 105 1.03 -2.40 -25.81
C ASN A 105 -0.05 -3.01 -24.91
N MET A 106 0.05 -2.79 -23.58
CA MET A 106 -0.90 -3.31 -22.59
C MET A 106 -2.35 -2.86 -22.82
N PRO A 107 -2.65 -1.61 -23.24
CA PRO A 107 -4.02 -1.19 -23.47
C PRO A 107 -4.73 -2.02 -24.53
N GLU A 108 -4.06 -2.37 -25.64
CA GLU A 108 -4.64 -3.19 -26.70
C GLU A 108 -4.83 -4.64 -26.25
N GLN A 109 -3.85 -5.22 -25.57
CA GLN A 109 -3.97 -6.55 -24.98
C GLN A 109 -5.16 -6.63 -24.01
N LEU A 110 -5.35 -5.62 -23.16
CA LEU A 110 -6.46 -5.56 -22.21
C LEU A 110 -7.82 -5.39 -22.90
N LYS A 111 -7.90 -4.69 -24.03
CA LYS A 111 -9.14 -4.63 -24.83
C LYS A 111 -9.57 -6.01 -25.30
N VAL A 112 -8.65 -6.78 -25.88
CA VAL A 112 -8.93 -8.14 -26.36
C VAL A 112 -9.36 -9.06 -25.21
N VAL A 113 -8.59 -9.08 -24.12
CA VAL A 113 -8.93 -9.89 -22.93
C VAL A 113 -10.24 -9.41 -22.31
N GLY A 114 -10.45 -8.09 -22.26
CA GLY A 114 -11.66 -7.47 -21.71
C GLY A 114 -12.92 -7.85 -22.47
N LEU A 115 -12.86 -7.99 -23.79
CA LEU A 115 -13.99 -8.48 -24.59
C LEU A 115 -14.41 -9.91 -24.20
N ASN A 116 -13.42 -10.77 -23.95
CA ASN A 116 -13.66 -12.17 -23.59
C ASN A 116 -14.15 -12.33 -22.13
N THR A 117 -13.85 -11.37 -21.26
CA THR A 117 -14.18 -11.42 -19.83
C THR A 117 -15.36 -10.52 -19.42
N ARG A 118 -15.92 -9.74 -20.36
CA ARG A 118 -17.11 -8.93 -20.11
C ARG A 118 -18.30 -9.82 -19.78
N ILE A 119 -19.03 -9.42 -18.76
CA ILE A 119 -20.32 -10.00 -18.45
C ILE A 119 -21.27 -9.62 -19.57
N LYS A 120 -21.90 -10.58 -20.21
CA LYS A 120 -22.88 -10.34 -21.26
C LYS A 120 -24.16 -9.77 -20.66
N ASP A 121 -24.88 -8.99 -21.45
CA ASP A 121 -26.16 -8.44 -21.03
C ASP A 121 -27.10 -9.59 -20.60
N GLY A 122 -27.66 -9.48 -19.38
CA GLY A 122 -28.49 -10.49 -18.77
C GLY A 122 -27.73 -11.49 -17.88
N GLU A 123 -26.40 -11.53 -17.89
CA GLU A 123 -25.61 -12.36 -16.95
C GLU A 123 -25.33 -11.60 -15.65
N THR A 124 -25.48 -12.29 -14.52
CA THR A 124 -25.09 -11.74 -13.21
C THR A 124 -23.60 -11.89 -12.99
N ASP A 125 -22.94 -10.80 -12.51
CA ASP A 125 -21.53 -10.87 -12.13
C ASP A 125 -21.32 -11.83 -10.94
N LYS A 126 -20.87 -13.04 -11.23
CA LYS A 126 -20.55 -14.07 -10.20
C LYS A 126 -19.48 -13.63 -9.19
N ARG A 127 -18.77 -12.52 -9.47
CA ARG A 127 -17.75 -11.93 -8.58
C ARG A 127 -18.34 -10.88 -7.63
N LYS A 128 -19.56 -10.38 -7.95
CA LYS A 128 -20.24 -9.34 -7.16
C LYS A 128 -20.60 -9.91 -5.78
N GLY A 129 -20.06 -9.33 -4.74
CA GLY A 129 -20.27 -9.79 -3.36
C GLY A 129 -19.30 -10.86 -2.85
N LYS A 130 -18.45 -11.45 -3.69
CA LYS A 130 -17.40 -12.37 -3.23
C LYS A 130 -16.19 -11.58 -2.73
N LYS A 131 -15.89 -11.73 -1.45
CA LYS A 131 -14.63 -11.21 -0.89
C LYS A 131 -13.44 -11.95 -1.52
N THR A 132 -12.37 -11.25 -1.81
CA THR A 132 -11.15 -11.93 -2.25
C THR A 132 -10.62 -12.78 -1.11
N ARG A 133 -9.94 -13.90 -1.43
CA ARG A 133 -9.32 -14.81 -0.45
C ARG A 133 -8.45 -14.05 0.58
N LEU A 134 -7.77 -13.00 0.15
CA LEU A 134 -6.97 -12.15 1.01
C LEU A 134 -7.84 -11.33 1.97
N GLN A 135 -8.93 -10.74 1.48
CA GLN A 135 -9.89 -10.01 2.32
C GLN A 135 -10.52 -10.92 3.38
N GLU A 136 -10.88 -12.14 3.00
CA GLU A 136 -11.41 -13.12 3.96
C GLU A 136 -10.40 -13.48 5.04
N GLN A 137 -9.13 -13.68 4.70
CA GLN A 137 -8.07 -13.96 5.66
C GLN A 137 -7.84 -12.79 6.63
N ILE A 138 -7.89 -11.55 6.13
CA ILE A 138 -7.74 -10.35 6.96
C ILE A 138 -8.93 -10.21 7.92
N TYR A 139 -10.16 -10.38 7.43
CA TYR A 139 -11.36 -10.34 8.27
C TYR A 139 -11.35 -11.43 9.34
N LYS A 140 -10.94 -12.66 9.01
CA LYS A 140 -10.79 -13.75 10.00
C LYS A 140 -9.76 -13.41 11.07
N LYS A 141 -8.62 -12.86 10.69
CA LYS A 141 -7.57 -12.45 11.65
C LYS A 141 -8.00 -11.29 12.56
N GLN A 142 -8.79 -10.36 12.05
CA GLN A 142 -9.33 -9.25 12.86
C GLN A 142 -10.37 -9.73 13.86
N ARG A 143 -11.25 -10.65 13.45
CA ARG A 143 -12.30 -11.23 14.30
C ARG A 143 -11.73 -12.04 15.48
N ASN A 144 -10.61 -12.74 15.27
CA ASN A 144 -9.94 -13.53 16.32
C ASN A 144 -9.11 -12.66 17.30
N LYS A 145 -9.01 -11.35 17.10
CA LYS A 145 -8.34 -10.41 18.01
C LYS A 145 -9.32 -9.67 18.93
N THR A 146 -10.60 -9.78 18.70
CA THR A 146 -11.67 -9.10 19.46
C THR A 146 -12.41 -10.05 20.41
N ASN A 147 -12.03 -11.30 20.45
CA ASN A 147 -12.37 -12.30 21.48
C ASN A 147 -11.12 -12.63 22.29
#